data_62a8d6af7db2676a8fa4a31e5816c024
#
_entry.id   62a8d6af7db2676a8fa4a31e5816c024
#
_cell.length_a   1.000
_cell.length_b   1.000
_cell.length_c   1.000
_cell.angle_alpha   90.00
_cell.angle_beta   90.00
_cell.angle_gamma   90.00
#
_symmetry.space_group_name_H-M   'P 1'
#
loop_
_entity.id
_entity.type
_entity.pdbx_description
1 polymer ?
#
loop_
_entity_poly.entity_id
_entity_poly.type
_entity_poly.pdbx_seq_one_letter_code
_entity_poly.pdbx_strand_id
1 'polypeptide(L)'
;MKNKIVTVSFLVVIFGLFFTNLFTSDSELSYSERRRLAQRPKLTAEDVFNAEYMTAFDKYTTDQFVLRESFRGIKTFVDRNILLKRDTNGLFQVQGSIFSIEYPLREDKVARMCERLNALYSKYLTDMNVYYTIIPDKNYFLPNDGSYLLMDYKKVETLMADGMPPAKYINLFGTLSLDNYYNSDGHWRQETLKPVVDALNTAMDNPQTFDPEQYEIFDYSPFYGAYYGQLAGMANPDTLKWLENEITRDAKVTSLGHPGQGNLPVYYKDGLGGMDSYDIYLYGAQPLITLDNPHNTSGRELILFRDSYGSSLAPLLLETYSRIIIVDLRYITQELLANYIEFKDQDVLCMFSTTIINNSDIIR
;
A
#
# COMPACT_ATOMS: atom_id res chain seq x y z
N MET A 1 -35.39 29.15 34.76
CA MET A 1 -34.97 27.75 34.93
C MET A 1 -34.28 27.19 33.69
N LYS A 2 -34.86 27.28 32.47
CA LYS A 2 -34.31 26.70 31.24
C LYS A 2 -32.84 27.14 30.95
N ASN A 3 -32.53 28.44 31.04
CA ASN A 3 -31.19 28.95 30.81
C ASN A 3 -30.15 28.44 31.81
N LYS A 4 -30.51 28.29 33.09
CA LYS A 4 -29.61 27.73 34.11
C LYS A 4 -29.29 26.26 33.85
N ILE A 5 -30.29 25.48 33.41
CA ILE A 5 -30.09 24.07 33.06
C ILE A 5 -29.14 23.96 31.86
N VAL A 6 -29.35 24.75 30.82
CA VAL A 6 -28.48 24.77 29.64
C VAL A 6 -27.02 25.14 30.00
N THR A 7 -26.85 26.19 30.80
CA THR A 7 -25.51 26.62 31.26
C THR A 7 -24.82 25.52 32.08
N VAL A 8 -25.54 24.94 33.08
CA VAL A 8 -24.97 23.87 33.91
C VAL A 8 -24.61 22.65 33.07
N SER A 9 -25.51 22.20 32.16
CA SER A 9 -25.22 21.07 31.27
C SER A 9 -24.00 21.34 30.38
N PHE A 10 -23.87 22.55 29.83
CA PHE A 10 -22.72 22.96 29.03
C PHE A 10 -21.40 22.90 29.82
N LEU A 11 -21.41 23.45 31.04
CA LEU A 11 -20.25 23.41 31.93
C LEU A 11 -19.87 21.99 32.31
N VAL A 12 -20.86 21.15 32.65
CA VAL A 12 -20.63 19.73 32.96
C VAL A 12 -19.97 18.99 31.79
N VAL A 13 -20.42 19.21 30.56
CA VAL A 13 -19.82 18.60 29.38
C VAL A 13 -18.37 19.07 29.18
N ILE A 14 -18.12 20.40 29.22
CA ILE A 14 -16.77 20.95 28.98
C ILE A 14 -15.80 20.49 30.07
N PHE A 15 -16.15 20.67 31.34
CA PHE A 15 -15.27 20.28 32.44
C PHE A 15 -15.16 18.77 32.57
N GLY A 16 -16.24 18.02 32.28
CA GLY A 16 -16.21 16.56 32.22
C GLY A 16 -15.19 16.07 31.17
N LEU A 17 -15.26 16.56 29.93
CA LEU A 17 -14.28 16.22 28.89
C LEU A 17 -12.87 16.66 29.29
N PHE A 18 -12.70 17.86 29.83
CA PHE A 18 -11.40 18.37 30.28
C PHE A 18 -10.75 17.46 31.32
N PHE A 19 -11.48 17.14 32.40
CA PHE A 19 -10.95 16.29 33.47
C PHE A 19 -10.74 14.84 32.97
N THR A 20 -11.65 14.30 32.17
CA THR A 20 -11.46 12.97 31.58
C THR A 20 -10.19 12.93 30.75
N ASN A 21 -9.97 13.93 29.89
CA ASN A 21 -8.76 14.01 29.08
C ASN A 21 -7.48 14.16 29.93
N LEU A 22 -7.55 14.91 31.03
CA LEU A 22 -6.42 15.13 31.93
C LEU A 22 -5.96 13.85 32.63
N PHE A 23 -6.90 12.93 32.93
CA PHE A 23 -6.63 11.68 33.65
C PHE A 23 -6.55 10.45 32.75
N THR A 24 -6.78 10.58 31.44
CA THR A 24 -6.61 9.49 30.47
C THR A 24 -5.13 9.41 30.06
N SER A 25 -4.59 8.19 30.04
CA SER A 25 -3.21 7.95 29.61
C SER A 25 -3.08 8.21 28.11
N ASP A 26 -1.93 8.79 27.70
CA ASP A 26 -1.60 9.01 26.32
C ASP A 26 -1.41 7.68 25.56
N SER A 27 -1.87 7.65 24.31
CA SER A 27 -1.64 6.55 23.38
C SER A 27 -0.48 6.87 22.43
N GLU A 28 0.41 5.91 22.19
CA GLU A 28 1.52 6.12 21.25
C GLU A 28 1.08 6.00 19.79
N LEU A 29 0.10 5.15 19.52
CA LEU A 29 -0.31 4.76 18.17
C LEU A 29 -1.82 4.90 17.98
N SER A 30 -2.22 5.28 16.78
CA SER A 30 -3.56 5.08 16.27
C SER A 30 -3.52 3.93 15.25
N TYR A 31 -4.04 2.79 15.62
CA TYR A 31 -4.12 1.63 14.72
C TYR A 31 -5.08 1.88 13.56
N SER A 32 -6.19 2.58 13.82
CA SER A 32 -7.16 2.93 12.80
C SER A 32 -6.61 3.89 11.74
N GLU A 33 -5.74 4.85 12.15
CA GLU A 33 -5.10 5.81 11.25
C GLU A 33 -3.72 5.35 10.77
N ARG A 34 -3.22 4.23 11.27
CA ARG A 34 -1.90 3.66 10.92
C ARG A 34 -0.77 4.68 11.10
N ARG A 35 -0.78 5.42 12.24
CA ARG A 35 0.22 6.45 12.53
C ARG A 35 0.53 6.59 14.01
N ARG A 36 1.70 7.15 14.29
CA ARG A 36 2.05 7.62 15.63
C ARG A 36 1.23 8.85 15.97
N LEU A 37 0.74 8.89 17.21
CA LEU A 37 0.07 10.05 17.78
C LEU A 37 1.11 11.02 18.38
N ALA A 38 0.84 12.31 18.31
CA ALA A 38 1.67 13.32 18.93
C ALA A 38 1.72 13.09 20.43
N GLN A 39 2.91 13.10 21.00
CA GLN A 39 3.15 12.98 22.42
C GLN A 39 3.31 14.36 23.03
N ARG A 40 3.15 14.45 24.36
CA ARG A 40 3.25 15.71 25.10
C ARG A 40 4.59 16.40 24.84
N PRO A 41 4.59 17.63 24.27
CA PRO A 41 5.80 18.35 23.97
C PRO A 41 6.52 18.76 25.27
N LYS A 42 7.85 18.75 25.21
CA LYS A 42 8.68 19.31 26.29
C LYS A 42 8.63 20.84 26.20
N LEU A 43 8.42 21.48 27.34
CA LEU A 43 8.43 22.93 27.43
C LEU A 43 9.87 23.42 27.48
N THR A 44 10.32 24.10 26.42
CA THR A 44 11.59 24.84 26.39
C THR A 44 11.34 26.33 26.22
N ALA A 45 12.25 27.17 26.70
CA ALA A 45 12.09 28.63 26.54
C ALA A 45 12.11 29.06 25.06
N GLU A 46 12.94 28.40 24.24
CA GLU A 46 13.06 28.65 22.82
C GLU A 46 11.75 28.34 22.07
N ASP A 47 11.15 27.16 22.31
CA ASP A 47 9.91 26.73 21.65
C ASP A 47 8.70 27.62 22.02
N VAL A 48 8.73 28.24 23.21
CA VAL A 48 7.68 29.19 23.61
C VAL A 48 7.80 30.50 22.82
N PHE A 49 9.03 30.99 22.63
CA PHE A 49 9.24 32.24 21.92
C PHE A 49 9.03 32.16 20.41
N ASN A 50 9.30 31.01 19.80
CA ASN A 50 9.08 30.78 18.35
C ASN A 50 7.69 30.21 18.03
N ALA A 51 6.82 30.07 19.03
CA ALA A 51 5.49 29.47 18.94
C ALA A 51 5.45 27.96 18.55
N GLU A 52 6.58 27.25 18.47
CA GLU A 52 6.63 25.83 18.14
C GLU A 52 5.98 24.97 19.21
N TYR A 53 6.17 25.35 20.49
CA TYR A 53 5.50 24.68 21.60
C TYR A 53 3.98 24.68 21.45
N MET A 54 3.40 25.85 21.12
CA MET A 54 1.92 25.95 20.98
C MET A 54 1.41 25.09 19.83
N THR A 55 2.13 25.06 18.72
CA THR A 55 1.80 24.19 17.56
C THR A 55 1.89 22.71 17.91
N ALA A 56 2.95 22.30 18.60
CA ALA A 56 3.14 20.92 19.03
C ALA A 56 2.11 20.52 20.09
N PHE A 57 1.77 21.44 21.01
CA PHE A 57 0.76 21.22 22.05
C PHE A 57 -0.65 21.11 21.48
N ASP A 58 -1.00 21.93 20.48
CA ASP A 58 -2.30 21.83 19.78
C ASP A 58 -2.43 20.48 19.07
N LYS A 59 -1.38 20.03 18.38
CA LYS A 59 -1.33 18.71 17.76
C LYS A 59 -1.47 17.59 18.79
N TYR A 60 -0.75 17.69 19.92
CA TYR A 60 -0.83 16.73 21.02
C TYR A 60 -2.25 16.65 21.59
N THR A 61 -2.86 17.77 21.94
CA THR A 61 -4.22 17.78 22.52
C THR A 61 -5.27 17.26 21.55
N THR A 62 -5.10 17.52 20.26
CA THR A 62 -5.97 16.97 19.20
C THR A 62 -5.82 15.47 19.05
N ASP A 63 -4.58 14.96 19.10
CA ASP A 63 -4.30 13.54 18.91
C ASP A 63 -4.68 12.70 20.12
N GLN A 64 -4.53 13.23 21.33
CA GLN A 64 -4.81 12.55 22.60
C GLN A 64 -6.23 12.82 23.13
N PHE A 65 -7.06 13.55 22.37
CA PHE A 65 -8.38 13.90 22.82
C PHE A 65 -9.24 12.66 23.09
N VAL A 66 -9.82 12.57 24.29
CA VAL A 66 -10.69 11.47 24.68
C VAL A 66 -11.87 11.33 23.71
N LEU A 67 -12.25 10.10 23.36
CA LEU A 67 -13.30 9.80 22.36
C LEU A 67 -13.02 10.36 20.94
N ARG A 68 -11.75 10.66 20.62
CA ARG A 68 -11.34 11.22 19.33
C ARG A 68 -11.91 10.42 18.14
N GLU A 69 -11.82 9.08 18.16
CA GLU A 69 -12.36 8.21 17.11
C GLU A 69 -13.88 8.38 16.95
N SER A 70 -14.61 8.50 18.07
CA SER A 70 -16.06 8.74 18.07
C SER A 70 -16.40 10.09 17.43
N PHE A 71 -15.66 11.16 17.77
CA PHE A 71 -15.88 12.47 17.18
C PHE A 71 -15.54 12.50 15.69
N ARG A 72 -14.51 11.77 15.27
CA ARG A 72 -14.18 11.60 13.84
C ARG A 72 -15.30 10.86 13.11
N GLY A 73 -15.84 9.79 13.71
CA GLY A 73 -17.00 9.07 13.18
C GLY A 73 -18.23 9.96 13.05
N ILE A 74 -18.55 10.76 14.07
CA ILE A 74 -19.66 11.74 14.01
C ILE A 74 -19.42 12.74 12.88
N LYS A 75 -18.20 13.30 12.76
CA LYS A 75 -17.86 14.21 11.68
C LYS A 75 -18.10 13.56 10.31
N THR A 76 -17.60 12.36 10.10
CA THR A 76 -17.78 11.64 8.83
C THR A 76 -19.26 11.35 8.55
N PHE A 77 -20.02 10.97 9.58
CA PHE A 77 -21.48 10.79 9.47
C PHE A 77 -22.20 12.07 9.04
N VAL A 78 -21.87 13.21 9.67
CA VAL A 78 -22.44 14.51 9.35
C VAL A 78 -22.06 14.93 7.92
N ASP A 79 -20.80 14.82 7.58
CA ASP A 79 -20.30 15.15 6.23
C ASP A 79 -21.08 14.37 5.15
N ARG A 80 -21.30 13.09 5.32
CA ARG A 80 -21.94 12.22 4.33
C ARG A 80 -23.45 12.28 4.33
N ASN A 81 -24.09 12.24 5.51
CA ASN A 81 -25.55 12.04 5.61
C ASN A 81 -26.33 13.34 5.79
N ILE A 82 -25.67 14.41 6.30
CA ILE A 82 -26.31 15.71 6.52
C ILE A 82 -25.85 16.71 5.47
N LEU A 83 -24.54 16.84 5.27
CA LEU A 83 -23.96 17.77 4.29
C LEU A 83 -23.87 17.19 2.88
N LEU A 84 -24.18 15.89 2.73
CA LEU A 84 -24.20 15.16 1.46
C LEU A 84 -22.91 15.32 0.64
N LYS A 85 -21.76 15.41 1.33
CA LYS A 85 -20.48 15.46 0.66
C LYS A 85 -20.21 14.15 -0.07
N ARG A 86 -19.71 14.24 -1.30
CA ARG A 86 -19.39 13.08 -2.12
C ARG A 86 -18.18 12.31 -1.63
N ASP A 87 -17.24 13.01 -1.01
CA ASP A 87 -16.01 12.42 -0.43
C ASP A 87 -15.68 13.02 0.94
N THR A 88 -14.77 12.34 1.64
CA THR A 88 -14.15 12.81 2.87
C THR A 88 -12.65 12.55 2.75
N ASN A 89 -11.84 13.62 2.73
CA ASN A 89 -10.39 13.55 2.54
C ASN A 89 -9.97 12.84 1.23
N GLY A 90 -10.71 13.02 0.14
CA GLY A 90 -10.46 12.35 -1.13
C GLY A 90 -10.86 10.87 -1.15
N LEU A 91 -11.56 10.39 -0.12
CA LEU A 91 -12.10 9.02 -0.07
C LEU A 91 -13.62 9.03 -0.20
N PHE A 92 -14.14 8.06 -0.92
CA PHE A 92 -15.59 7.85 -1.06
C PHE A 92 -15.91 6.36 -0.98
N GLN A 93 -17.18 6.01 -0.82
CA GLN A 93 -17.62 4.64 -0.64
C GLN A 93 -18.69 4.27 -1.66
N VAL A 94 -18.53 3.11 -2.28
CA VAL A 94 -19.49 2.50 -3.19
C VAL A 94 -19.69 1.05 -2.79
N GLN A 95 -20.94 0.64 -2.55
CA GLN A 95 -21.32 -0.74 -2.21
C GLN A 95 -20.49 -1.39 -1.09
N GLY A 96 -20.11 -0.60 -0.08
CA GLY A 96 -19.33 -1.09 1.06
C GLY A 96 -17.81 -1.00 0.88
N SER A 97 -17.31 -0.84 -0.33
CA SER A 97 -15.88 -0.67 -0.63
C SER A 97 -15.48 0.80 -0.63
N ILE A 98 -14.30 1.11 -0.10
CA ILE A 98 -13.74 2.46 -0.04
C ILE A 98 -12.79 2.67 -1.21
N PHE A 99 -12.87 3.83 -1.84
CA PHE A 99 -12.07 4.26 -2.99
C PHE A 99 -11.33 5.55 -2.67
N SER A 100 -10.12 5.70 -3.20
CA SER A 100 -9.38 6.97 -3.23
C SER A 100 -9.61 7.68 -4.56
N ILE A 101 -9.75 9.00 -4.55
CA ILE A 101 -9.89 9.78 -5.79
C ILE A 101 -8.52 9.87 -6.47
N GLU A 102 -8.34 9.12 -7.55
CA GLU A 102 -7.15 9.11 -8.41
C GLU A 102 -7.40 9.96 -9.68
N TYR A 103 -7.71 11.24 -9.50
CA TYR A 103 -8.07 12.17 -10.58
C TYR A 103 -7.44 13.56 -10.34
N PRO A 104 -7.04 14.28 -11.39
CA PRO A 104 -6.97 13.87 -12.81
C PRO A 104 -5.76 13.00 -13.14
N LEU A 105 -5.71 12.44 -14.35
CA LEU A 105 -4.48 11.90 -14.92
C LEU A 105 -3.45 13.01 -15.08
N ARG A 106 -2.27 12.79 -14.56
CA ARG A 106 -1.13 13.71 -14.62
C ARG A 106 -0.12 13.19 -15.64
N GLU A 107 -0.24 13.67 -16.89
CA GLU A 107 0.58 13.19 -18.00
C GLU A 107 2.08 13.44 -17.80
N ASP A 108 2.43 14.53 -17.13
CA ASP A 108 3.81 14.83 -16.72
C ASP A 108 4.39 13.77 -15.79
N LYS A 109 3.56 13.16 -14.92
CA LYS A 109 3.99 12.08 -14.03
C LYS A 109 4.17 10.77 -14.80
N VAL A 110 3.29 10.48 -15.77
CA VAL A 110 3.46 9.32 -16.65
C VAL A 110 4.76 9.44 -17.44
N ALA A 111 5.03 10.61 -18.05
CA ALA A 111 6.27 10.87 -18.75
C ALA A 111 7.50 10.69 -17.85
N ARG A 112 7.45 11.21 -16.63
CA ARG A 112 8.53 11.05 -15.64
C ARG A 112 8.75 9.58 -15.27
N MET A 113 7.69 8.79 -15.12
CA MET A 113 7.83 7.34 -14.89
C MET A 113 8.57 6.67 -16.03
N CYS A 114 8.20 6.98 -17.27
CA CYS A 114 8.87 6.48 -18.47
C CYS A 114 10.35 6.90 -18.50
N GLU A 115 10.68 8.16 -18.19
CA GLU A 115 12.06 8.64 -18.11
C GLU A 115 12.89 7.83 -17.11
N ARG A 116 12.35 7.57 -15.93
CA ARG A 116 13.02 6.78 -14.89
C ARG A 116 13.26 5.34 -15.34
N LEU A 117 12.26 4.69 -15.94
CA LEU A 117 12.38 3.32 -16.43
C LEU A 117 13.29 3.23 -17.66
N ASN A 118 13.31 4.23 -18.54
CA ASN A 118 14.28 4.31 -19.64
C ASN A 118 15.73 4.47 -19.16
N ALA A 119 15.96 5.29 -18.13
CA ALA A 119 17.27 5.43 -17.51
C ALA A 119 17.76 4.11 -16.91
N LEU A 120 16.88 3.42 -16.18
CA LEU A 120 17.14 2.09 -15.63
C LEU A 120 17.48 1.07 -16.74
N TYR A 121 16.64 1.02 -17.77
CA TYR A 121 16.81 0.13 -18.92
C TYR A 121 18.16 0.35 -19.60
N SER A 122 18.45 1.61 -19.97
CA SER A 122 19.67 1.97 -20.69
C SER A 122 20.94 1.67 -19.89
N LYS A 123 20.84 1.70 -18.57
CA LYS A 123 21.98 1.50 -17.67
C LYS A 123 22.27 0.03 -17.40
N TYR A 124 21.22 -0.81 -17.25
CA TYR A 124 21.38 -2.14 -16.72
C TYR A 124 20.68 -3.27 -17.49
N LEU A 125 19.68 -2.98 -18.34
CA LEU A 125 18.71 -3.99 -18.77
C LEU A 125 18.71 -4.24 -20.29
N THR A 126 19.66 -3.66 -21.06
CA THR A 126 19.64 -3.68 -22.53
C THR A 126 19.71 -5.09 -23.13
N ASP A 127 20.36 -6.03 -22.46
CA ASP A 127 20.56 -7.40 -22.93
C ASP A 127 19.66 -8.41 -22.21
N MET A 128 18.63 -7.93 -21.50
CA MET A 128 17.74 -8.75 -20.66
C MET A 128 16.34 -8.86 -21.25
N ASN A 129 15.59 -9.88 -20.84
CA ASN A 129 14.16 -10.00 -21.15
C ASN A 129 13.37 -9.07 -20.24
N VAL A 130 12.94 -7.92 -20.75
CA VAL A 130 12.23 -6.93 -19.95
C VAL A 130 10.75 -6.93 -20.27
N TYR A 131 9.96 -7.00 -19.21
CA TYR A 131 8.51 -6.93 -19.23
C TYR A 131 8.04 -5.77 -18.37
N TYR A 132 6.88 -5.21 -18.69
CA TYR A 132 6.21 -4.28 -17.81
C TYR A 132 4.72 -4.54 -17.75
N THR A 133 4.13 -4.18 -16.62
CA THR A 133 2.69 -4.26 -16.41
C THR A 133 2.20 -3.08 -15.59
N ILE A 134 0.94 -2.71 -15.82
CA ILE A 134 0.24 -1.65 -15.10
C ILE A 134 -0.87 -2.31 -14.30
N ILE A 135 -0.87 -2.08 -12.98
CA ILE A 135 -1.93 -2.58 -12.10
C ILE A 135 -3.01 -1.51 -12.01
N PRO A 136 -4.25 -1.78 -12.46
CA PRO A 136 -5.34 -0.84 -12.27
C PRO A 136 -5.64 -0.63 -10.78
N ASP A 137 -5.91 0.60 -10.37
CA ASP A 137 -6.51 0.85 -9.07
C ASP A 137 -8.01 0.50 -9.07
N LYS A 138 -8.63 0.49 -7.89
CA LYS A 138 -10.04 0.09 -7.73
C LYS A 138 -11.01 0.92 -8.57
N ASN A 139 -10.69 2.20 -8.85
CA ASN A 139 -11.60 3.09 -9.58
C ASN A 139 -11.82 2.63 -11.02
N TYR A 140 -10.88 1.88 -11.61
CA TYR A 140 -11.02 1.32 -12.95
C TYR A 140 -12.31 0.49 -13.12
N PHE A 141 -12.77 -0.17 -12.05
CA PHE A 141 -13.93 -1.04 -12.05
C PHE A 141 -15.25 -0.31 -11.77
N LEU A 142 -15.22 1.01 -11.57
CA LEU A 142 -16.42 1.83 -11.42
C LEU A 142 -17.02 2.20 -12.78
N PRO A 143 -18.36 2.45 -12.85
CA PRO A 143 -18.99 2.89 -14.08
C PRO A 143 -18.37 4.19 -14.63
N ASN A 144 -18.00 4.18 -15.91
CA ASN A 144 -17.49 5.36 -16.60
C ASN A 144 -18.62 6.13 -17.29
N ASP A 145 -19.60 6.56 -16.51
CA ASP A 145 -20.81 7.28 -16.95
C ASP A 145 -20.86 8.74 -16.46
N GLY A 146 -19.74 9.22 -15.91
CA GLY A 146 -19.63 10.56 -15.35
C GLY A 146 -20.09 10.67 -13.89
N SER A 147 -20.51 9.56 -13.26
CA SER A 147 -20.92 9.55 -11.84
C SER A 147 -19.71 9.71 -10.89
N TYR A 148 -18.52 9.34 -11.34
CA TYR A 148 -17.27 9.36 -10.56
C TYR A 148 -16.17 10.13 -11.30
N LEU A 149 -15.23 10.70 -10.53
CA LEU A 149 -14.01 11.28 -11.07
C LEU A 149 -13.00 10.15 -11.32
N LEU A 150 -12.91 9.69 -12.57
CA LEU A 150 -12.03 8.61 -12.99
C LEU A 150 -10.90 9.17 -13.84
N MET A 151 -9.67 8.64 -13.65
CA MET A 151 -8.59 8.96 -14.59
C MET A 151 -8.85 8.25 -15.94
N ASP A 152 -8.26 8.76 -17.01
CA ASP A 152 -8.29 8.09 -18.32
C ASP A 152 -7.29 6.94 -18.37
N TYR A 153 -7.72 5.75 -17.99
CA TYR A 153 -6.87 4.55 -17.94
C TYR A 153 -6.33 4.15 -19.30
N LYS A 154 -7.14 4.32 -20.36
CA LYS A 154 -6.68 4.03 -21.73
C LYS A 154 -5.55 4.96 -22.15
N LYS A 155 -5.64 6.22 -21.73
CA LYS A 155 -4.58 7.19 -21.98
C LYS A 155 -3.32 6.85 -21.19
N VAL A 156 -3.44 6.36 -19.94
CA VAL A 156 -2.29 5.84 -19.17
C VAL A 156 -1.60 4.72 -19.94
N GLU A 157 -2.35 3.71 -20.42
CA GLU A 157 -1.78 2.60 -21.21
C GLU A 157 -1.07 3.12 -22.47
N THR A 158 -1.68 4.05 -23.20
CA THR A 158 -1.10 4.62 -24.43
C THR A 158 0.19 5.38 -24.12
N LEU A 159 0.18 6.28 -23.14
CA LEU A 159 1.35 7.07 -22.76
C LEU A 159 2.50 6.20 -22.25
N MET A 160 2.18 5.16 -21.50
CA MET A 160 3.18 4.19 -21.05
C MET A 160 3.75 3.39 -22.24
N ALA A 161 2.91 2.90 -23.14
CA ALA A 161 3.34 2.16 -24.31
C ALA A 161 4.26 2.99 -25.24
N ASP A 162 3.93 4.26 -25.41
CA ASP A 162 4.71 5.19 -26.25
C ASP A 162 6.03 5.60 -25.57
N GLY A 163 6.05 5.68 -24.25
CA GLY A 163 7.19 6.18 -23.47
C GLY A 163 8.12 5.12 -22.90
N MET A 164 7.69 3.87 -22.83
CA MET A 164 8.49 2.78 -22.25
C MET A 164 9.65 2.37 -23.16
N PRO A 165 10.78 1.87 -22.58
CA PRO A 165 11.85 1.24 -23.33
C PRO A 165 11.35 -0.01 -24.07
N PRO A 166 12.19 -0.66 -24.90
CA PRO A 166 11.86 -1.92 -25.56
C PRO A 166 11.58 -3.03 -24.54
N ALA A 167 10.36 -3.07 -24.02
CA ALA A 167 9.87 -4.01 -23.03
C ALA A 167 8.51 -4.55 -23.47
N LYS A 168 8.23 -5.81 -23.17
CA LYS A 168 6.95 -6.45 -23.52
C LYS A 168 5.87 -6.07 -22.51
N TYR A 169 4.77 -5.49 -22.97
CA TYR A 169 3.61 -5.16 -22.13
C TYR A 169 2.81 -6.40 -21.78
N ILE A 170 2.50 -6.58 -20.50
CA ILE A 170 1.59 -7.60 -19.99
C ILE A 170 0.33 -6.90 -19.46
N ASN A 171 -0.79 -7.08 -20.13
CA ASN A 171 -2.04 -6.43 -19.77
C ASN A 171 -2.75 -7.17 -18.64
N LEU A 172 -2.91 -6.50 -17.49
CA LEU A 172 -3.63 -7.00 -16.32
C LEU A 172 -5.04 -6.41 -16.16
N PHE A 173 -5.43 -5.42 -16.94
CA PHE A 173 -6.74 -4.78 -16.82
C PHE A 173 -7.91 -5.76 -17.04
N GLY A 174 -7.71 -6.75 -17.91
CA GLY A 174 -8.72 -7.78 -18.21
C GLY A 174 -8.66 -9.00 -17.27
N THR A 175 -7.67 -9.10 -16.39
CA THR A 175 -7.50 -10.26 -15.49
C THR A 175 -8.08 -10.04 -14.10
N LEU A 176 -8.40 -8.80 -13.75
CA LEU A 176 -8.84 -8.38 -12.44
C LEU A 176 -10.30 -7.91 -12.46
N SER A 177 -10.89 -7.92 -11.28
CA SER A 177 -12.22 -7.35 -10.99
C SER A 177 -12.17 -6.65 -9.63
N LEU A 178 -13.22 -5.92 -9.26
CA LEU A 178 -13.29 -5.27 -7.94
C LEU A 178 -13.20 -6.29 -6.79
N ASP A 179 -13.68 -7.50 -6.99
CA ASP A 179 -13.62 -8.57 -5.99
C ASP A 179 -12.20 -9.05 -5.68
N ASN A 180 -11.23 -8.70 -6.50
CA ASN A 180 -9.82 -8.99 -6.21
C ASN A 180 -9.19 -8.02 -5.20
N TYR A 181 -9.89 -6.95 -4.80
CA TYR A 181 -9.37 -5.93 -3.90
C TYR A 181 -10.02 -5.98 -2.52
N TYR A 182 -9.28 -5.52 -1.50
CA TYR A 182 -9.86 -5.29 -0.18
C TYR A 182 -10.87 -4.14 -0.20
N ASN A 183 -11.91 -4.21 0.64
CA ASN A 183 -12.90 -3.14 0.74
C ASN A 183 -12.32 -1.90 1.40
N SER A 184 -11.54 -2.06 2.46
CA SER A 184 -11.01 -0.99 3.28
C SER A 184 -9.58 -0.56 2.92
N ASP A 185 -9.00 -1.14 1.86
CA ASP A 185 -7.64 -0.88 1.37
C ASP A 185 -7.59 -0.72 -0.15
N GLY A 186 -6.51 -0.13 -0.66
CA GLY A 186 -6.25 -0.03 -2.09
C GLY A 186 -5.71 -1.31 -2.72
N HIS A 187 -5.07 -2.18 -1.94
CA HIS A 187 -4.40 -3.36 -2.45
C HIS A 187 -5.36 -4.48 -2.87
N TRP A 188 -4.85 -5.35 -3.69
CA TRP A 188 -5.48 -6.62 -4.02
C TRP A 188 -5.31 -7.68 -2.92
N ARG A 189 -6.09 -8.75 -2.99
CA ARG A 189 -6.08 -9.88 -2.07
C ARG A 189 -5.29 -11.03 -2.66
N GLN A 190 -4.26 -11.53 -1.95
CA GLN A 190 -3.34 -12.53 -2.45
C GLN A 190 -4.04 -13.81 -2.92
N GLU A 191 -5.03 -14.29 -2.18
CA GLU A 191 -5.76 -15.52 -2.49
C GLU A 191 -6.58 -15.48 -3.79
N THR A 192 -6.69 -14.30 -4.40
CA THR A 192 -7.44 -14.10 -5.65
C THR A 192 -6.54 -13.86 -6.87
N LEU A 193 -5.20 -13.95 -6.72
CA LEU A 193 -4.24 -13.53 -7.75
C LEU A 193 -3.92 -14.60 -8.80
N LYS A 194 -4.56 -15.77 -8.77
CA LYS A 194 -4.32 -16.81 -9.80
C LYS A 194 -4.37 -16.26 -11.23
N PRO A 195 -5.38 -15.46 -11.65
CA PRO A 195 -5.42 -14.94 -13.02
C PRO A 195 -4.22 -14.04 -13.36
N VAL A 196 -3.70 -13.29 -12.36
CA VAL A 196 -2.52 -12.43 -12.53
C VAL A 196 -1.26 -13.28 -12.70
N VAL A 197 -1.05 -14.27 -11.82
CA VAL A 197 0.11 -15.16 -11.88
C VAL A 197 0.13 -15.94 -13.20
N ASP A 198 -1.02 -16.48 -13.63
CA ASP A 198 -1.14 -17.20 -14.89
C ASP A 198 -0.84 -16.30 -16.11
N ALA A 199 -1.32 -15.05 -16.10
CA ALA A 199 -1.04 -14.09 -17.16
C ALA A 199 0.46 -13.74 -17.24
N LEU A 200 1.12 -13.53 -16.09
CA LEU A 200 2.55 -13.26 -16.01
C LEU A 200 3.35 -14.48 -16.49
N ASN A 201 3.05 -15.69 -15.99
CA ASN A 201 3.73 -16.91 -16.38
C ASN A 201 3.61 -17.16 -17.89
N THR A 202 2.41 -16.99 -18.45
CA THR A 202 2.19 -17.16 -19.89
C THR A 202 3.00 -16.16 -20.72
N ALA A 203 2.98 -14.88 -20.33
CA ALA A 203 3.65 -13.83 -21.10
C ALA A 203 5.18 -13.88 -20.99
N MET A 204 5.70 -14.45 -19.90
CA MET A 204 7.13 -14.59 -19.61
C MET A 204 7.68 -15.97 -19.97
N ASP A 205 6.94 -16.75 -20.78
CA ASP A 205 7.30 -18.09 -21.25
C ASP A 205 7.64 -19.05 -20.09
N ASN A 206 6.86 -18.98 -19.00
CA ASN A 206 6.97 -19.88 -17.86
C ASN A 206 6.03 -21.08 -18.02
N PRO A 207 6.54 -22.31 -17.95
CA PRO A 207 5.73 -23.49 -18.21
C PRO A 207 4.78 -23.87 -17.06
N GLN A 208 4.95 -23.24 -15.89
CA GLN A 208 4.18 -23.61 -14.69
C GLN A 208 2.86 -22.87 -14.62
N THR A 209 1.81 -23.60 -14.29
CA THR A 209 0.49 -23.02 -13.97
C THR A 209 0.38 -22.93 -12.44
N PHE A 210 0.07 -21.75 -11.94
CA PHE A 210 -0.15 -21.57 -10.52
C PHE A 210 -1.42 -22.29 -10.05
N ASP A 211 -1.26 -23.16 -9.06
CA ASP A 211 -2.35 -23.95 -8.49
C ASP A 211 -2.58 -23.58 -7.02
N PRO A 212 -3.60 -22.76 -6.71
CA PRO A 212 -3.90 -22.37 -5.33
C PRO A 212 -4.26 -23.54 -4.41
N GLU A 213 -4.68 -24.70 -4.94
CA GLU A 213 -5.04 -25.87 -4.14
C GLU A 213 -3.80 -26.52 -3.48
N GLN A 214 -2.59 -26.19 -3.96
CA GLN A 214 -1.33 -26.63 -3.35
C GLN A 214 -0.91 -25.77 -2.15
N TYR A 215 -1.71 -24.77 -1.81
CA TYR A 215 -1.43 -23.82 -0.71
C TYR A 215 -2.44 -23.99 0.42
N GLU A 216 -1.95 -23.90 1.62
CA GLU A 216 -2.75 -23.71 2.82
C GLU A 216 -3.09 -22.23 2.96
N ILE A 217 -4.36 -21.91 3.19
CA ILE A 217 -4.85 -20.54 3.34
C ILE A 217 -4.90 -20.22 4.82
N PHE A 218 -4.16 -19.18 5.21
CA PHE A 218 -4.22 -18.58 6.54
C PHE A 218 -4.94 -17.26 6.48
N ASP A 219 -5.50 -16.81 7.61
CA ASP A 219 -6.20 -15.55 7.69
C ASP A 219 -5.97 -14.80 9.00
N TYR A 220 -6.19 -13.49 8.94
CA TYR A 220 -6.16 -12.57 10.07
C TYR A 220 -7.34 -11.60 9.98
N SER A 221 -8.13 -11.52 11.03
CA SER A 221 -9.30 -10.65 11.14
C SER A 221 -9.41 -10.06 12.56
N PRO A 222 -9.82 -8.78 12.70
CA PRO A 222 -10.18 -7.83 11.64
C PRO A 222 -8.95 -7.19 10.98
N PHE A 223 -8.98 -7.00 9.65
CA PHE A 223 -7.97 -6.23 8.92
C PHE A 223 -8.52 -4.84 8.61
N TYR A 224 -7.88 -3.84 9.15
CA TYR A 224 -8.19 -2.43 8.90
C TYR A 224 -7.25 -1.89 7.82
N GLY A 225 -7.73 -1.75 6.60
CA GLY A 225 -6.95 -1.21 5.49
C GLY A 225 -6.64 0.28 5.62
N ALA A 226 -5.77 0.79 4.73
CA ALA A 226 -5.28 2.17 4.77
C ALA A 226 -6.39 3.23 4.69
N TYR A 227 -7.52 2.91 4.06
CA TYR A 227 -8.65 3.82 3.90
C TYR A 227 -9.62 3.80 5.09
N TYR A 228 -9.64 2.70 5.86
CA TYR A 228 -10.57 2.51 6.97
C TYR A 228 -10.49 3.63 8.00
N GLY A 229 -9.27 3.91 8.49
CA GLY A 229 -9.05 4.90 9.53
C GLY A 229 -9.38 6.32 9.09
N GLN A 230 -9.20 6.63 7.82
CA GLN A 230 -9.47 7.96 7.28
C GLN A 230 -10.98 8.26 7.21
N LEU A 231 -11.81 7.23 7.03
CA LEU A 231 -13.28 7.33 7.09
C LEU A 231 -13.85 7.05 8.49
N ALA A 232 -12.99 6.95 9.51
CA ALA A 232 -13.38 6.78 10.91
C ALA A 232 -14.39 5.63 11.15
N GLY A 233 -14.12 4.45 10.58
CA GLY A 233 -14.88 3.24 10.86
C GLY A 233 -16.26 3.14 10.19
N MET A 234 -16.53 3.89 9.14
CA MET A 234 -17.79 3.78 8.39
C MET A 234 -17.84 2.58 7.42
N ALA A 235 -16.79 1.82 7.31
CA ALA A 235 -16.75 0.57 6.55
C ALA A 235 -16.54 -0.62 7.49
N ASN A 236 -16.90 -1.82 7.02
CA ASN A 236 -16.53 -3.03 7.71
C ASN A 236 -15.04 -3.33 7.49
N PRO A 237 -14.33 -3.87 8.50
CA PRO A 237 -12.99 -4.38 8.28
C PRO A 237 -12.99 -5.58 7.32
N ASP A 238 -11.87 -5.79 6.68
CA ASP A 238 -11.63 -6.95 5.83
C ASP A 238 -11.07 -8.14 6.64
N THR A 239 -10.83 -9.24 5.95
CA THR A 239 -10.01 -10.36 6.40
C THR A 239 -8.78 -10.44 5.49
N LEU A 240 -7.60 -10.31 6.08
CA LEU A 240 -6.33 -10.47 5.39
C LEU A 240 -6.04 -11.97 5.26
N LYS A 241 -5.71 -12.44 4.05
CA LYS A 241 -5.39 -13.84 3.81
C LYS A 241 -4.06 -13.99 3.11
N TRP A 242 -3.31 -15.05 3.45
CA TRP A 242 -2.08 -15.39 2.75
C TRP A 242 -1.98 -16.88 2.49
N LEU A 243 -1.15 -17.24 1.50
CA LEU A 243 -1.03 -18.59 0.95
C LEU A 243 0.34 -19.17 1.29
N GLU A 244 0.37 -20.25 2.05
CA GLU A 244 1.61 -20.95 2.41
C GLU A 244 1.65 -22.37 1.82
N ASN A 245 2.80 -22.74 1.29
CA ASN A 245 3.15 -24.13 0.98
C ASN A 245 4.59 -24.41 1.45
N GLU A 246 5.14 -25.56 1.12
CA GLU A 246 6.51 -25.94 1.48
C GLU A 246 7.53 -24.93 0.89
N ILE A 247 7.32 -24.48 -0.34
CA ILE A 247 8.21 -23.52 -1.02
C ILE A 247 8.27 -22.21 -0.25
N THR A 248 7.12 -21.61 0.11
CA THR A 248 7.09 -20.33 0.83
C THR A 248 7.59 -20.44 2.27
N ARG A 249 7.48 -21.61 2.90
CA ARG A 249 8.00 -21.86 4.26
C ARG A 249 9.52 -22.00 4.28
N ASP A 250 10.09 -22.64 3.25
CA ASP A 250 11.53 -22.94 3.17
C ASP A 250 12.33 -21.85 2.44
N ALA A 251 11.65 -20.92 1.75
CA ALA A 251 12.30 -19.83 1.07
C ALA A 251 13.11 -18.95 2.04
N LYS A 252 14.32 -18.57 1.60
CA LYS A 252 15.22 -17.72 2.38
C LYS A 252 15.05 -16.28 1.95
N VAL A 253 14.67 -15.44 2.89
CA VAL A 253 14.48 -14.00 2.64
C VAL A 253 15.63 -13.20 3.26
N THR A 254 16.21 -12.32 2.47
CA THR A 254 17.12 -11.27 2.96
C THR A 254 16.60 -9.90 2.58
N SER A 255 16.82 -8.89 3.42
CA SER A 255 16.33 -7.52 3.17
C SER A 255 17.36 -6.48 3.58
N LEU A 256 17.57 -5.46 2.75
CA LEU A 256 18.37 -4.29 3.12
C LEU A 256 17.78 -3.48 4.27
N GLY A 257 16.47 -3.54 4.48
CA GLY A 257 15.80 -2.88 5.62
C GLY A 257 16.03 -3.60 6.94
N HIS A 258 16.54 -4.85 6.91
CA HIS A 258 16.85 -5.68 8.09
C HIS A 258 18.29 -6.22 8.02
N PRO A 259 19.30 -5.33 8.03
CA PRO A 259 20.70 -5.73 7.86
C PRO A 259 21.16 -6.66 8.98
N GLY A 260 21.86 -7.74 8.61
CA GLY A 260 22.39 -8.73 9.57
C GLY A 260 21.36 -9.76 10.05
N GLN A 261 20.09 -9.66 9.66
CA GLN A 261 19.09 -10.69 9.86
C GLN A 261 19.03 -11.56 8.60
N GLY A 262 19.63 -12.73 8.64
CA GLY A 262 19.54 -13.71 7.57
C GLY A 262 18.32 -14.64 7.75
N ASN A 263 17.80 -15.19 6.65
CA ASN A 263 16.69 -16.16 6.66
C ASN A 263 15.42 -15.65 7.34
N LEU A 264 15.00 -14.44 6.98
CA LEU A 264 13.69 -13.93 7.38
C LEU A 264 12.58 -14.80 6.74
N PRO A 265 11.42 -14.99 7.39
CA PRO A 265 10.27 -15.66 6.77
C PRO A 265 9.66 -14.81 5.65
N VAL A 266 9.03 -15.47 4.67
CA VAL A 266 8.28 -14.79 3.60
C VAL A 266 7.11 -13.98 4.18
N TYR A 267 6.44 -14.52 5.20
CA TYR A 267 5.30 -13.88 5.86
C TYR A 267 5.68 -13.43 7.27
N TYR A 268 5.71 -12.13 7.49
CA TYR A 268 6.03 -11.49 8.77
C TYR A 268 4.82 -11.50 9.71
N LYS A 269 4.54 -12.67 10.30
CA LYS A 269 3.36 -12.88 11.17
C LYS A 269 3.38 -12.03 12.45
N ASP A 270 4.56 -11.68 12.96
CA ASP A 270 4.69 -10.84 14.15
C ASP A 270 4.24 -9.39 13.91
N GLY A 271 4.10 -8.97 12.64
CA GLY A 271 3.58 -7.67 12.24
C GLY A 271 2.05 -7.58 12.27
N LEU A 272 1.35 -8.71 12.40
CA LEU A 272 -0.12 -8.73 12.43
C LEU A 272 -0.65 -8.01 13.66
N GLY A 273 -1.70 -7.19 13.48
CA GLY A 273 -2.23 -6.34 14.53
C GLY A 273 -1.38 -5.10 14.85
N GLY A 274 -0.27 -4.90 14.14
CA GLY A 274 0.56 -3.70 14.19
C GLY A 274 -0.06 -2.52 13.42
N MET A 275 0.77 -1.53 13.09
CA MET A 275 0.32 -0.34 12.35
C MET A 275 -0.20 -0.66 10.95
N ASP A 276 0.44 -1.60 10.27
CA ASP A 276 0.03 -2.08 8.96
C ASP A 276 0.14 -3.61 8.91
N SER A 277 -0.97 -4.29 9.05
CA SER A 277 -0.98 -5.76 8.94
C SER A 277 -0.69 -6.26 7.52
N TYR A 278 -0.79 -5.40 6.48
CA TYR A 278 -0.38 -5.74 5.11
C TYR A 278 1.14 -5.96 5.00
N ASP A 279 1.93 -5.45 5.96
CA ASP A 279 3.37 -5.70 6.06
C ASP A 279 3.70 -7.18 6.33
N ILE A 280 2.70 -8.04 6.58
CA ILE A 280 2.90 -9.50 6.60
C ILE A 280 3.58 -9.99 5.32
N TYR A 281 3.28 -9.36 4.18
CA TYR A 281 3.91 -9.67 2.91
C TYR A 281 5.29 -9.01 2.83
N LEU A 282 6.33 -9.80 3.07
CA LEU A 282 7.73 -9.39 2.86
C LEU A 282 8.14 -8.13 3.64
N TYR A 283 7.60 -7.93 4.85
CA TYR A 283 7.94 -6.78 5.70
C TYR A 283 7.56 -5.41 5.11
N GLY A 284 6.60 -5.39 4.16
CA GLY A 284 6.07 -4.16 3.57
C GLY A 284 7.04 -3.43 2.66
N ALA A 285 7.24 -2.15 2.95
CA ALA A 285 8.06 -1.25 2.15
C ALA A 285 9.55 -1.40 2.46
N GLN A 286 10.26 -2.19 1.65
CA GLN A 286 11.69 -2.45 1.76
C GLN A 286 12.43 -2.00 0.50
N PRO A 287 13.66 -1.44 0.60
CA PRO A 287 14.44 -0.99 -0.56
C PRO A 287 14.77 -2.12 -1.53
N LEU A 288 15.24 -3.25 -1.00
CA LEU A 288 15.61 -4.43 -1.74
C LEU A 288 15.43 -5.68 -0.87
N ILE A 289 14.77 -6.69 -1.44
CA ILE A 289 14.56 -8.00 -0.84
C ILE A 289 15.02 -9.05 -1.83
N THR A 290 15.67 -10.11 -1.34
CA THR A 290 15.94 -11.31 -2.13
C THR A 290 15.20 -12.48 -1.54
N LEU A 291 14.49 -13.23 -2.40
CA LEU A 291 13.84 -14.49 -2.09
C LEU A 291 14.61 -15.61 -2.80
N ASP A 292 15.17 -16.55 -2.06
CA ASP A 292 15.81 -17.76 -2.61
C ASP A 292 14.91 -18.96 -2.37
N ASN A 293 14.57 -19.69 -3.44
CA ASN A 293 13.76 -20.90 -3.38
C ASN A 293 14.68 -22.14 -3.45
N PRO A 294 14.91 -22.87 -2.34
CA PRO A 294 15.78 -24.04 -2.33
C PRO A 294 15.20 -25.24 -3.10
N HIS A 295 13.90 -25.25 -3.38
CA HIS A 295 13.22 -26.33 -4.12
C HIS A 295 13.30 -26.17 -5.64
N ASN A 296 13.65 -24.98 -6.13
CA ASN A 296 13.78 -24.70 -7.56
C ASN A 296 15.25 -24.64 -7.97
N THR A 297 15.70 -25.65 -8.73
CA THR A 297 17.09 -25.78 -9.21
C THR A 297 17.27 -25.34 -10.65
N SER A 298 16.29 -24.68 -11.26
CA SER A 298 16.37 -24.26 -12.67
C SER A 298 17.45 -23.22 -12.95
N GLY A 299 17.88 -22.47 -11.93
CA GLY A 299 18.76 -21.31 -12.07
C GLY A 299 18.06 -20.09 -12.65
N ARG A 300 16.76 -20.14 -12.93
CA ARG A 300 16.00 -19.00 -13.47
C ARG A 300 15.76 -17.99 -12.36
N GLU A 301 16.09 -16.71 -12.64
CA GLU A 301 15.96 -15.62 -11.70
C GLU A 301 15.06 -14.50 -12.24
N LEU A 302 14.41 -13.76 -11.35
CA LEU A 302 13.58 -12.61 -11.66
C LEU A 302 14.08 -11.37 -10.90
N ILE A 303 14.21 -10.25 -11.59
CA ILE A 303 14.31 -8.93 -10.98
C ILE A 303 12.94 -8.25 -11.09
N LEU A 304 12.31 -8.01 -9.95
CA LEU A 304 10.98 -7.40 -9.84
C LEU A 304 11.08 -5.96 -9.33
N PHE A 305 10.98 -4.97 -10.22
CA PHE A 305 10.78 -3.57 -9.85
C PHE A 305 9.30 -3.34 -9.57
N ARG A 306 8.96 -2.91 -8.34
CA ARG A 306 7.56 -2.93 -7.90
C ARG A 306 7.18 -1.78 -6.96
N ASP A 307 5.89 -1.60 -6.76
CA ASP A 307 5.31 -0.94 -5.60
C ASP A 307 4.76 -1.98 -4.60
N SER A 308 3.97 -1.56 -3.62
CA SER A 308 3.47 -2.43 -2.54
C SER A 308 2.62 -3.63 -3.01
N TYR A 309 2.02 -3.56 -4.18
CA TYR A 309 1.27 -4.69 -4.76
C TYR A 309 2.16 -5.91 -5.01
N GLY A 310 3.42 -5.68 -5.37
CA GLY A 310 4.38 -6.76 -5.58
C GLY A 310 4.76 -7.54 -4.32
N SER A 311 4.52 -6.99 -3.13
CA SER A 311 4.82 -7.72 -1.88
C SER A 311 3.99 -8.98 -1.72
N SER A 312 2.70 -8.93 -2.04
CA SER A 312 1.81 -10.09 -1.96
C SER A 312 1.91 -11.01 -3.18
N LEU A 313 2.34 -10.50 -4.35
CA LEU A 313 2.48 -11.29 -5.56
C LEU A 313 3.78 -12.11 -5.59
N ALA A 314 4.91 -11.54 -5.19
CA ALA A 314 6.22 -12.16 -5.34
C ALA A 314 6.33 -13.57 -4.70
N PRO A 315 5.73 -13.87 -3.54
CA PRO A 315 5.71 -15.23 -2.99
C PRO A 315 5.07 -16.26 -3.90
N LEU A 316 4.07 -15.87 -4.72
CA LEU A 316 3.36 -16.77 -5.64
C LEU A 316 4.15 -17.07 -6.92
N LEU A 317 5.21 -16.29 -7.20
CA LEU A 317 6.12 -16.50 -8.33
C LEU A 317 7.31 -17.41 -7.98
N LEU A 318 7.48 -17.78 -6.70
CA LEU A 318 8.59 -18.63 -6.25
C LEU A 318 8.58 -20.04 -6.86
N GLU A 319 7.43 -20.58 -7.25
CA GLU A 319 7.38 -21.87 -7.95
C GLU A 319 8.17 -21.85 -9.26
N THR A 320 8.13 -20.69 -9.94
CA THR A 320 8.75 -20.50 -11.26
C THR A 320 10.24 -20.16 -11.18
N TYR A 321 10.63 -19.39 -10.16
CA TYR A 321 11.98 -18.83 -10.06
C TYR A 321 12.77 -19.44 -8.88
N SER A 322 14.05 -19.73 -9.14
CA SER A 322 15.00 -20.13 -8.08
C SER A 322 15.37 -18.95 -7.18
N ARG A 323 15.33 -17.72 -7.73
CA ARG A 323 15.58 -16.49 -7.02
C ARG A 323 14.72 -15.35 -7.57
N ILE A 324 14.17 -14.53 -6.66
CA ILE A 324 13.49 -13.27 -6.99
C ILE A 324 14.16 -12.13 -6.24
N ILE A 325 14.65 -11.13 -6.98
CA ILE A 325 15.21 -9.90 -6.43
C ILE A 325 14.15 -8.81 -6.59
N ILE A 326 13.63 -8.33 -5.47
CA ILE A 326 12.54 -7.35 -5.41
C ILE A 326 13.14 -5.98 -5.10
N VAL A 327 12.85 -5.00 -5.92
CA VAL A 327 13.36 -3.62 -5.81
C VAL A 327 12.22 -2.64 -5.74
N ASP A 328 12.26 -1.78 -4.73
CA ASP A 328 11.33 -0.66 -4.61
C ASP A 328 12.08 0.66 -4.83
N LEU A 329 11.96 1.21 -6.02
CA LEU A 329 12.64 2.43 -6.43
C LEU A 329 12.20 3.68 -5.66
N ARG A 330 11.24 3.59 -4.76
CA ARG A 330 10.88 4.67 -3.84
C ARG A 330 11.91 4.81 -2.71
N TYR A 331 12.61 3.73 -2.37
CA TYR A 331 13.49 3.62 -1.19
C TYR A 331 14.96 3.40 -1.54
N ILE A 332 15.29 3.08 -2.79
CA ILE A 332 16.66 2.93 -3.28
C ILE A 332 16.82 3.65 -4.62
N THR A 333 17.95 4.32 -4.83
CA THR A 333 18.25 4.97 -6.11
C THR A 333 18.87 3.98 -7.09
N GLN A 334 18.67 4.24 -8.38
CA GLN A 334 19.19 3.37 -9.45
C GLN A 334 20.72 3.23 -9.43
N GLU A 335 21.44 4.28 -8.99
CA GLU A 335 22.91 4.30 -8.91
C GLU A 335 23.45 3.24 -7.94
N LEU A 336 22.68 2.89 -6.93
CA LEU A 336 23.10 1.94 -5.90
C LEU A 336 22.82 0.48 -6.25
N LEU A 337 22.00 0.21 -7.27
CA LEU A 337 21.55 -1.15 -7.60
C LEU A 337 22.71 -2.10 -7.91
N ALA A 338 23.71 -1.64 -8.64
CA ALA A 338 24.89 -2.45 -9.01
C ALA A 338 25.75 -2.89 -7.80
N ASN A 339 25.55 -2.29 -6.63
CA ASN A 339 26.20 -2.73 -5.39
C ASN A 339 25.56 -3.99 -4.80
N TYR A 340 24.32 -4.31 -5.23
CA TYR A 340 23.50 -5.38 -4.64
C TYR A 340 23.01 -6.39 -5.66
N ILE A 341 22.96 -6.01 -6.94
CA ILE A 341 22.42 -6.83 -8.03
C ILE A 341 23.50 -7.01 -9.09
N GLU A 342 23.82 -8.23 -9.42
CA GLU A 342 24.59 -8.57 -10.61
C GLU A 342 23.60 -8.80 -11.76
N PHE A 343 23.52 -7.82 -12.67
CA PHE A 343 22.64 -7.88 -13.84
C PHE A 343 23.25 -8.81 -14.89
N LYS A 344 22.54 -9.87 -15.25
CA LYS A 344 22.97 -10.91 -16.18
C LYS A 344 21.83 -11.24 -17.17
N ASP A 345 21.33 -12.46 -17.09
CA ASP A 345 20.30 -13.07 -17.93
C ASP A 345 18.97 -13.29 -17.21
N GLN A 346 18.76 -12.58 -16.08
CA GLN A 346 17.50 -12.65 -15.36
C GLN A 346 16.35 -12.11 -16.20
N ASP A 347 15.14 -12.63 -15.97
CA ASP A 347 13.93 -11.95 -16.40
C ASP A 347 13.74 -10.66 -15.58
N VAL A 348 13.21 -9.62 -16.20
CA VAL A 348 12.91 -8.35 -15.51
C VAL A 348 11.45 -8.01 -15.67
N LEU A 349 10.76 -7.73 -14.54
CA LEU A 349 9.40 -7.25 -14.54
C LEU A 349 9.32 -5.90 -13.84
N CYS A 350 8.91 -4.85 -14.57
CA CYS A 350 8.54 -3.56 -14.02
C CYS A 350 7.03 -3.52 -13.77
N MET A 351 6.60 -3.54 -12.52
CA MET A 351 5.21 -3.66 -12.12
C MET A 351 4.80 -2.51 -11.20
N PHE A 352 3.93 -1.62 -11.69
CA PHE A 352 3.50 -0.45 -10.95
C PHE A 352 2.00 -0.22 -11.10
N SER A 353 1.37 0.23 -10.01
CA SER A 353 -0.03 0.62 -10.03
C SER A 353 -0.23 1.96 -10.73
N THR A 354 -1.42 2.17 -11.26
CA THR A 354 -1.85 3.45 -11.84
C THR A 354 -1.69 4.60 -10.85
N THR A 355 -1.91 4.34 -9.55
CA THR A 355 -1.67 5.33 -8.48
C THR A 355 -0.21 5.76 -8.40
N ILE A 356 0.74 4.82 -8.46
CA ILE A 356 2.17 5.16 -8.43
C ILE A 356 2.61 5.83 -9.73
N ILE A 357 2.13 5.38 -10.88
CA ILE A 357 2.41 6.00 -12.17
C ILE A 357 1.94 7.46 -12.17
N ASN A 358 0.72 7.72 -11.67
CA ASN A 358 0.14 9.06 -11.58
C ASN A 358 0.81 9.94 -10.47
N ASN A 359 1.70 9.36 -9.65
CA ASN A 359 2.43 10.00 -8.54
C ASN A 359 3.94 9.70 -8.61
N SER A 360 4.53 9.59 -9.78
CA SER A 360 5.89 9.09 -10.02
C SER A 360 7.02 9.96 -9.44
N ASP A 361 6.74 11.12 -8.85
CA ASP A 361 7.74 11.94 -8.15
C ASP A 361 8.45 11.20 -7.02
N ILE A 362 7.80 10.17 -6.47
CA ILE A 362 8.36 9.35 -5.39
C ILE A 362 9.35 8.29 -5.88
N ILE A 363 9.45 8.05 -7.18
CA ILE A 363 10.41 7.13 -7.80
C ILE A 363 11.77 7.84 -7.94
N ARG A 364 12.82 7.19 -7.44
CA ARG A 364 14.18 7.74 -7.33
C ARG A 364 15.06 7.32 -8.49
#